data_13a8ab5097c36d66bbbc4d14197b00b4
#
_entry.id   13a8ab5097c36d66bbbc4d14197b00b4
#
_cell.length_a   1.000
_cell.length_b   1.000
_cell.length_c   1.000
_cell.angle_alpha   90.00
_cell.angle_beta   90.00
_cell.angle_gamma   90.00
#
_symmetry.space_group_name_H-M   'P 1'
#
loop_
_entity.id
_entity.type
_entity.pdbx_description
1 polymer ?
#
loop_
_entity_poly.entity_id
_entity_poly.type
_entity_poly.pdbx_seq_one_letter_code
_entity_poly.pdbx_strand_id
1 'polypeptide(L)'
;MIISCIGDSLTEGDYGVKGKKGIANVHNENYPYFLSQITGLNVRNLGKCGFNATTYKNYYDCGNVNVSASDIIIIMLGTNGGLDPENDAQGNRDYKYIVDRCRTDAPKAQIILCTPTHVTENPEYSNYGYAEQVKKAVLFVRNFADRSGLKLIDVANCPYFTAESEDIMQPNDGLHFSETGYRRLAEYIASYLKDNGLI
;
A
#
# COMPACT_ATOMS: atom_id res chain seq x y z
N MET A 1 -18.40 5.48 -9.57
CA MET A 1 -17.70 4.69 -8.52
C MET A 1 -16.44 5.44 -8.09
N ILE A 2 -16.18 5.46 -6.80
CA ILE A 2 -15.02 6.13 -6.17
C ILE A 2 -14.19 5.10 -5.44
N ILE A 3 -12.90 5.03 -5.76
CA ILE A 3 -11.91 4.20 -5.07
C ILE A 3 -11.03 5.11 -4.23
N SER A 4 -10.86 4.82 -2.94
CA SER A 4 -9.92 5.53 -2.07
C SER A 4 -8.74 4.62 -1.72
N CYS A 5 -7.51 5.09 -1.95
CA CYS A 5 -6.29 4.33 -1.71
C CYS A 5 -5.58 4.89 -0.46
N ILE A 6 -5.68 4.19 0.66
CA ILE A 6 -4.97 4.44 1.91
C ILE A 6 -3.62 3.73 1.83
N GLY A 7 -2.54 4.41 2.26
CA GLY A 7 -1.21 3.80 2.27
C GLY A 7 -0.10 4.77 2.69
N ASP A 8 1.10 4.32 2.43
CA ASP A 8 2.34 5.05 2.72
C ASP A 8 2.93 5.75 1.47
N SER A 9 4.26 5.86 1.39
CA SER A 9 4.97 6.44 0.27
C SER A 9 4.69 5.73 -1.06
N LEU A 10 4.47 4.41 -1.03
CA LEU A 10 4.14 3.62 -2.22
C LEU A 10 2.74 3.93 -2.76
N THR A 11 1.88 4.53 -1.95
CA THR A 11 0.56 5.04 -2.37
C THR A 11 0.65 6.52 -2.73
N GLU A 12 1.35 7.35 -1.92
CA GLU A 12 1.49 8.79 -2.19
C GLU A 12 2.21 9.06 -3.51
N GLY A 13 3.20 8.22 -3.87
CA GLY A 13 3.91 8.29 -5.14
C GLY A 13 5.36 8.71 -5.01
N ASP A 14 6.07 8.25 -3.97
CA ASP A 14 7.50 8.47 -3.82
C ASP A 14 8.29 7.57 -4.78
N TYR A 15 9.11 8.20 -5.62
CA TYR A 15 9.98 7.52 -6.57
C TYR A 15 11.36 7.18 -5.98
N GLY A 16 11.59 7.55 -4.72
CA GLY A 16 12.90 7.39 -4.08
C GLY A 16 13.97 8.29 -4.68
N VAL A 17 15.10 8.36 -4.00
CA VAL A 17 16.30 9.07 -4.48
C VAL A 17 17.49 8.14 -4.39
N LYS A 18 18.20 7.94 -5.49
CA LYS A 18 19.30 6.98 -5.60
C LYS A 18 20.33 7.17 -4.47
N GLY A 19 20.58 6.09 -3.73
CA GLY A 19 21.54 6.05 -2.64
C GLY A 19 21.17 6.88 -1.39
N LYS A 20 19.90 7.33 -1.24
CA LYS A 20 19.46 8.14 -0.10
C LYS A 20 18.21 7.55 0.54
N LYS A 21 18.20 7.54 1.90
CA LYS A 21 17.04 7.14 2.71
C LYS A 21 16.27 8.36 3.20
N GLY A 22 14.96 8.21 3.38
CA GLY A 22 14.11 9.18 4.07
C GLY A 22 13.91 10.50 3.33
N ILE A 23 14.23 10.56 2.04
CA ILE A 23 14.00 11.73 1.19
C ILE A 23 12.85 11.41 0.24
N ALA A 24 11.70 12.00 0.49
CA ALA A 24 10.54 11.87 -0.40
C ALA A 24 10.79 12.58 -1.75
N ASN A 25 10.44 11.90 -2.83
CA ASN A 25 10.46 12.42 -4.20
C ASN A 25 9.11 12.11 -4.86
N VAL A 26 8.07 12.80 -4.38
CA VAL A 26 6.66 12.51 -4.70
C VAL A 26 6.29 13.05 -6.07
N HIS A 27 5.67 12.18 -6.87
CA HIS A 27 5.12 12.49 -8.18
C HIS A 27 3.61 12.22 -8.21
N ASN A 28 2.90 12.96 -9.07
CA ASN A 28 1.48 12.73 -9.29
C ASN A 28 1.19 11.44 -10.08
N GLU A 29 2.17 10.94 -10.82
CA GLU A 29 2.10 9.71 -11.60
C GLU A 29 2.40 8.50 -10.70
N ASN A 30 1.46 8.20 -9.83
CA ASN A 30 1.47 7.12 -8.85
C ASN A 30 0.45 6.02 -9.21
N TYR A 31 0.40 4.89 -8.45
CA TYR A 31 -0.54 3.83 -8.83
C TYR A 31 -2.02 4.25 -8.76
N PRO A 32 -2.50 5.09 -7.83
CA PRO A 32 -3.87 5.62 -7.87
C PRO A 32 -4.17 6.39 -9.16
N TYR A 33 -3.23 7.20 -9.62
CA TYR A 33 -3.35 7.90 -10.91
C TYR A 33 -3.46 6.92 -12.08
N PHE A 34 -2.54 5.97 -12.21
CA PHE A 34 -2.59 4.98 -13.28
C PHE A 34 -3.83 4.08 -13.18
N LEU A 35 -4.27 3.72 -11.97
CA LEU A 35 -5.51 2.97 -11.77
C LEU A 35 -6.72 3.75 -12.28
N SER A 36 -6.77 5.07 -12.06
CA SER A 36 -7.80 5.94 -12.63
C SER A 36 -7.77 5.95 -14.15
N GLN A 37 -6.58 6.03 -14.75
CA GLN A 37 -6.44 6.00 -16.23
C GLN A 37 -6.87 4.66 -16.84
N ILE A 38 -6.52 3.55 -16.18
CA ILE A 38 -6.84 2.19 -16.69
C ILE A 38 -8.32 1.86 -16.56
N THR A 39 -8.95 2.32 -15.47
CA THR A 39 -10.34 1.95 -15.15
C THR A 39 -11.37 3.00 -15.58
N GLY A 40 -10.96 4.24 -15.80
CA GLY A 40 -11.85 5.39 -16.03
C GLY A 40 -12.61 5.82 -14.76
N LEU A 41 -12.26 5.29 -13.58
CA LEU A 41 -12.93 5.57 -12.30
C LEU A 41 -12.28 6.75 -11.58
N ASN A 42 -13.01 7.35 -10.64
CA ASN A 42 -12.47 8.34 -9.72
C ASN A 42 -11.66 7.63 -8.62
N VAL A 43 -10.33 7.77 -8.68
CA VAL A 43 -9.43 7.19 -7.69
C VAL A 43 -8.79 8.29 -6.85
N ARG A 44 -8.96 8.22 -5.53
CA ARG A 44 -8.41 9.17 -4.57
C ARG A 44 -7.15 8.62 -3.96
N ASN A 45 -6.08 9.39 -4.02
CA ASN A 45 -4.83 9.08 -3.34
C ASN A 45 -4.87 9.67 -1.91
N LEU A 46 -4.83 8.79 -0.91
CA LEU A 46 -4.77 9.12 0.51
C LEU A 46 -3.47 8.62 1.14
N GLY A 47 -2.45 8.37 0.34
CA GLY A 47 -1.12 7.94 0.78
C GLY A 47 -0.34 9.04 1.51
N LYS A 48 0.56 8.63 2.43
CA LYS A 48 1.44 9.53 3.18
C LYS A 48 2.83 8.93 3.37
N CYS A 49 3.84 9.56 2.79
CA CYS A 49 5.24 9.13 2.88
C CYS A 49 5.68 8.91 4.33
N GLY A 50 6.37 7.79 4.57
CA GLY A 50 6.93 7.43 5.86
C GLY A 50 5.91 6.94 6.90
N PHE A 51 4.62 6.88 6.58
CA PHE A 51 3.61 6.46 7.54
C PHE A 51 3.55 4.94 7.70
N ASN A 52 3.50 4.50 8.96
CA ASN A 52 3.08 3.16 9.36
C ASN A 52 1.63 3.20 9.88
N ALA A 53 1.10 2.08 10.36
CA ALA A 53 -0.28 2.01 10.86
C ALA A 53 -0.54 3.00 12.01
N THR A 54 0.41 3.17 12.95
CA THR A 54 0.25 4.07 14.09
C THR A 54 0.21 5.54 13.68
N THR A 55 1.13 5.95 12.83
CA THR A 55 1.16 7.33 12.33
C THR A 55 -0.04 7.64 11.43
N TYR A 56 -0.46 6.66 10.62
CA TYR A 56 -1.65 6.82 9.76
C TYR A 56 -2.94 6.92 10.61
N LYS A 57 -3.08 6.09 11.65
CA LYS A 57 -4.19 6.18 12.60
C LYS A 57 -4.28 7.57 13.23
N ASN A 58 -3.17 8.12 13.71
CA ASN A 58 -3.14 9.47 14.28
C ASN A 58 -3.53 10.55 13.24
N TYR A 59 -3.06 10.41 12.01
CA TYR A 59 -3.42 11.30 10.91
C TYR A 59 -4.93 11.23 10.58
N TYR A 60 -5.52 10.03 10.64
CA TYR A 60 -6.95 9.81 10.45
C TYR A 60 -7.76 10.48 11.56
N ASP A 61 -7.37 10.31 12.82
CA ASP A 61 -8.03 10.90 13.99
C ASP A 61 -8.01 12.44 13.98
N CYS A 62 -7.00 13.03 13.36
CA CYS A 62 -6.95 14.49 13.12
C CYS A 62 -7.91 14.99 12.03
N GLY A 63 -8.73 14.11 11.44
CA GLY A 63 -9.71 14.48 10.40
C GLY A 63 -9.13 14.69 9.00
N ASN A 64 -7.89 14.25 8.76
CA ASN A 64 -7.22 14.44 7.47
C ASN A 64 -7.59 13.38 6.42
N VAL A 65 -8.35 12.35 6.78
CA VAL A 65 -8.77 11.27 5.89
C VAL A 65 -10.28 11.28 5.77
N ASN A 66 -10.79 11.36 4.54
CA ASN A 66 -12.22 11.30 4.26
C ASN A 66 -12.52 10.20 3.23
N VAL A 67 -13.12 9.11 3.68
CA VAL A 67 -13.53 7.97 2.86
C VAL A 67 -15.05 7.85 2.69
N SER A 68 -15.85 8.76 3.24
CA SER A 68 -17.31 8.65 3.34
C SER A 68 -18.05 8.47 2.01
N ALA A 69 -17.46 8.91 0.90
CA ALA A 69 -18.04 8.78 -0.44
C ALA A 69 -17.42 7.62 -1.25
N SER A 70 -16.63 6.76 -0.61
CA SER A 70 -15.96 5.66 -1.30
C SER A 70 -16.90 4.48 -1.54
N ASP A 71 -16.81 3.88 -2.72
CA ASP A 71 -17.41 2.58 -3.04
C ASP A 71 -16.44 1.44 -2.73
N ILE A 72 -15.13 1.70 -2.93
CA ILE A 72 -14.03 0.78 -2.62
C ILE A 72 -12.96 1.53 -1.84
N ILE A 73 -12.41 0.88 -0.80
CA ILE A 73 -11.26 1.38 -0.05
C ILE A 73 -10.16 0.33 -0.11
N ILE A 74 -9.02 0.68 -0.68
CA ILE A 74 -7.81 -0.15 -0.73
C ILE A 74 -6.87 0.32 0.37
N ILE A 75 -6.40 -0.58 1.24
CA ILE A 75 -5.47 -0.28 2.34
C ILE A 75 -4.17 -1.03 2.11
N MET A 76 -3.09 -0.29 1.81
CA MET A 76 -1.73 -0.81 1.63
C MET A 76 -0.78 -0.10 2.59
N LEU A 77 -0.65 -0.65 3.80
CA LEU A 77 0.26 -0.18 4.86
C LEU A 77 1.11 -1.34 5.36
N GLY A 78 2.32 -1.05 5.80
CA GLY A 78 3.22 -2.03 6.41
C GLY A 78 4.67 -1.93 5.95
N THR A 79 4.96 -1.20 4.88
CA THR A 79 6.32 -0.99 4.39
C THR A 79 7.21 -0.34 5.46
N ASN A 80 6.67 0.60 6.23
CA ASN A 80 7.39 1.32 7.30
C ASN A 80 7.35 0.61 8.67
N GLY A 81 7.07 -0.70 8.67
CA GLY A 81 7.13 -1.54 9.87
C GLY A 81 5.96 -1.35 10.84
N GLY A 82 6.16 -1.85 12.08
CA GLY A 82 5.18 -1.76 13.16
C GLY A 82 4.10 -2.85 13.14
N LEU A 83 4.03 -3.68 12.08
CA LEU A 83 3.17 -4.85 12.02
C LEU A 83 3.98 -6.11 12.33
N ASP A 84 3.47 -6.92 13.25
CA ASP A 84 4.13 -8.16 13.68
C ASP A 84 3.08 -9.26 13.88
N PRO A 85 3.09 -10.33 13.06
CA PRO A 85 2.09 -11.39 13.13
C PRO A 85 2.21 -12.26 14.39
N GLU A 86 3.36 -12.24 15.06
CA GLU A 86 3.68 -13.10 16.20
C GLU A 86 3.45 -12.41 17.55
N ASN A 87 3.40 -11.07 17.57
CA ASN A 87 3.30 -10.29 18.78
C ASN A 87 2.08 -9.36 18.76
N ASP A 88 1.59 -8.98 19.94
CA ASP A 88 0.57 -7.94 20.09
C ASP A 88 1.19 -6.54 19.95
N ALA A 89 1.67 -6.23 18.74
CA ALA A 89 2.27 -4.94 18.45
C ALA A 89 1.23 -3.82 18.41
N GLN A 90 1.63 -2.60 18.80
CA GLN A 90 0.75 -1.43 18.71
C GLN A 90 0.25 -1.20 17.27
N GLY A 91 1.13 -1.38 16.28
CA GLY A 91 0.77 -1.26 14.87
C GLY A 91 -0.35 -2.21 14.42
N ASN A 92 -0.41 -3.42 14.99
CA ASN A 92 -1.49 -4.37 14.70
C ASN A 92 -2.86 -3.84 15.15
N ARG A 93 -2.91 -3.27 16.36
CA ARG A 93 -4.14 -2.66 16.90
C ARG A 93 -4.54 -1.42 16.11
N ASP A 94 -3.57 -0.61 15.73
CA ASP A 94 -3.81 0.62 14.96
C ASP A 94 -4.24 0.29 13.51
N TYR A 95 -3.68 -0.78 12.90
CA TYR A 95 -4.13 -1.26 11.59
C TYR A 95 -5.60 -1.71 11.64
N LYS A 96 -5.94 -2.51 12.65
CA LYS A 96 -7.34 -2.91 12.90
C LYS A 96 -8.24 -1.68 13.09
N TYR A 97 -7.81 -0.71 13.88
CA TYR A 97 -8.55 0.53 14.10
C TYR A 97 -8.83 1.28 12.78
N ILE A 98 -7.83 1.41 11.90
CA ILE A 98 -8.00 2.05 10.58
C ILE A 98 -9.10 1.32 9.78
N VAL A 99 -9.06 -0.01 9.74
CA VAL A 99 -10.07 -0.81 9.04
C VAL A 99 -11.46 -0.59 9.63
N ASP A 100 -11.60 -0.64 10.95
CA ASP A 100 -12.88 -0.45 11.64
C ASP A 100 -13.41 0.98 11.45
N ARG A 101 -12.51 1.97 11.43
CA ARG A 101 -12.86 3.36 11.14
C ARG A 101 -13.36 3.53 9.70
N CYS A 102 -12.73 2.88 8.74
CA CYS A 102 -13.20 2.87 7.35
C CYS A 102 -14.61 2.25 7.24
N ARG A 103 -14.89 1.17 7.98
CA ARG A 103 -16.23 0.56 8.03
C ARG A 103 -17.28 1.51 8.60
N THR A 104 -16.90 2.31 9.60
CA THR A 104 -17.79 3.29 10.23
C THR A 104 -18.06 4.48 9.31
N ASP A 105 -17.00 5.04 8.72
CA ASP A 105 -17.09 6.27 7.93
C ASP A 105 -17.64 6.02 6.51
N ALA A 106 -17.51 4.78 5.99
CA ALA A 106 -18.01 4.37 4.68
C ALA A 106 -18.68 2.97 4.76
N PRO A 107 -19.85 2.84 5.41
CA PRO A 107 -20.44 1.53 5.74
C PRO A 107 -20.89 0.73 4.51
N LYS A 108 -20.99 1.34 3.34
CA LYS A 108 -21.34 0.68 2.07
C LYS A 108 -20.10 0.33 1.23
N ALA A 109 -18.93 0.86 1.60
CA ALA A 109 -17.71 0.64 0.84
C ALA A 109 -17.19 -0.79 1.03
N GLN A 110 -16.69 -1.36 -0.05
CA GLN A 110 -15.93 -2.60 0.04
C GLN A 110 -14.49 -2.28 0.45
N ILE A 111 -14.06 -2.81 1.59
CA ILE A 111 -12.67 -2.69 2.05
C ILE A 111 -11.87 -3.86 1.50
N ILE A 112 -10.74 -3.54 0.89
CA ILE A 112 -9.80 -4.49 0.31
C ILE A 112 -8.43 -4.22 0.92
N LEU A 113 -7.83 -5.23 1.51
CA LEU A 113 -6.48 -5.13 2.03
C LEU A 113 -5.49 -5.42 0.91
N CYS A 114 -4.33 -4.78 1.00
CA CYS A 114 -3.26 -4.96 0.04
C CYS A 114 -1.97 -5.22 0.82
N THR A 115 -1.26 -6.31 0.53
CA THR A 115 0.06 -6.52 1.13
C THR A 115 1.05 -5.49 0.61
N PRO A 116 2.08 -5.10 1.40
CA PRO A 116 3.24 -4.40 0.84
C PRO A 116 3.89 -5.24 -0.28
N THR A 117 4.63 -4.58 -1.16
CA THR A 117 5.38 -5.22 -2.23
C THR A 117 6.68 -5.83 -1.74
N HIS A 118 7.40 -6.51 -2.64
CA HIS A 118 8.81 -6.84 -2.46
C HIS A 118 9.64 -5.59 -2.14
N VAL A 119 10.63 -5.75 -1.28
CA VAL A 119 11.69 -4.77 -1.01
C VAL A 119 13.02 -5.48 -1.12
N THR A 120 14.00 -4.82 -1.70
CA THR A 120 15.33 -5.38 -1.96
C THR A 120 16.02 -5.95 -0.72
N GLU A 121 16.70 -7.06 -0.89
CA GLU A 121 17.67 -7.61 0.07
C GLU A 121 19.12 -7.30 -0.35
N ASN A 122 19.33 -6.63 -1.48
CA ASN A 122 20.64 -6.27 -1.97
C ASN A 122 21.20 -5.07 -1.19
N PRO A 123 22.36 -5.22 -0.49
CA PRO A 123 22.95 -4.16 0.34
C PRO A 123 23.48 -2.95 -0.45
N GLU A 124 23.52 -3.02 -1.78
CA GLU A 124 23.86 -1.89 -2.63
C GLU A 124 22.76 -0.82 -2.67
N TYR A 125 21.52 -1.22 -2.38
CA TYR A 125 20.40 -0.28 -2.26
C TYR A 125 20.28 0.29 -0.85
N SER A 126 19.90 1.56 -0.78
CA SER A 126 19.81 2.28 0.51
C SER A 126 18.72 1.76 1.45
N ASN A 127 17.68 1.09 0.94
CA ASN A 127 16.56 0.59 1.73
C ASN A 127 16.57 -0.94 1.96
N TYR A 128 17.67 -1.63 1.69
CA TYR A 128 17.76 -3.10 1.88
C TYR A 128 17.36 -3.55 3.30
N GLY A 129 17.56 -2.72 4.33
CA GLY A 129 17.20 -3.05 5.71
C GLY A 129 15.70 -3.10 6.00
N TYR A 130 14.83 -2.76 5.03
CA TYR A 130 13.37 -2.84 5.20
C TYR A 130 12.80 -4.24 4.93
N ALA A 131 13.53 -5.13 4.27
CA ALA A 131 13.01 -6.42 3.81
C ALA A 131 12.37 -7.26 4.94
N GLU A 132 13.03 -7.40 6.10
CA GLU A 132 12.52 -8.22 7.19
C GLU A 132 11.22 -7.66 7.81
N GLN A 133 11.12 -6.36 7.99
CA GLN A 133 9.88 -5.75 8.51
C GLN A 133 8.73 -5.87 7.50
N VAL A 134 9.04 -5.80 6.20
CA VAL A 134 8.04 -5.97 5.15
C VAL A 134 7.54 -7.41 5.09
N LYS A 135 8.42 -8.43 5.22
CA LYS A 135 8.01 -9.84 5.33
C LYS A 135 7.03 -10.06 6.48
N LYS A 136 7.31 -9.48 7.66
CA LYS A 136 6.40 -9.53 8.81
C LYS A 136 5.05 -8.86 8.50
N ALA A 137 5.08 -7.69 7.88
CA ALA A 137 3.87 -6.97 7.51
C ALA A 137 3.02 -7.73 6.49
N VAL A 138 3.64 -8.36 5.49
CA VAL A 138 2.96 -9.23 4.51
C VAL A 138 2.22 -10.36 5.22
N LEU A 139 2.91 -11.07 6.12
CA LEU A 139 2.30 -12.17 6.87
C LEU A 139 1.17 -11.69 7.77
N PHE A 140 1.35 -10.54 8.46
CA PHE A 140 0.29 -9.95 9.26
C PHE A 140 -0.95 -9.61 8.42
N VAL A 141 -0.78 -8.93 7.27
CA VAL A 141 -1.91 -8.50 6.42
C VAL A 141 -2.66 -9.71 5.85
N ARG A 142 -1.96 -10.76 5.42
CA ARG A 142 -2.58 -12.03 5.00
C ARG A 142 -3.43 -12.65 6.10
N ASN A 143 -2.84 -12.82 7.29
CA ASN A 143 -3.53 -13.39 8.44
C ASN A 143 -4.72 -12.53 8.89
N PHE A 144 -4.57 -11.21 8.82
CA PHE A 144 -5.65 -10.29 9.20
C PHE A 144 -6.80 -10.33 8.17
N ALA A 145 -6.51 -10.40 6.88
CA ALA A 145 -7.51 -10.54 5.83
C ALA A 145 -8.34 -11.83 6.01
N ASP A 146 -7.66 -12.95 6.20
CA ASP A 146 -8.29 -14.25 6.41
C ASP A 146 -9.23 -14.23 7.64
N ARG A 147 -8.71 -13.81 8.80
CA ARG A 147 -9.49 -13.76 10.05
C ARG A 147 -10.68 -12.79 10.01
N SER A 148 -10.57 -11.71 9.24
CA SER A 148 -11.62 -10.67 9.14
C SER A 148 -12.58 -10.89 7.98
N GLY A 149 -12.37 -11.91 7.14
CA GLY A 149 -13.15 -12.19 5.93
C GLY A 149 -13.07 -11.06 4.88
N LEU A 150 -11.99 -10.27 4.89
CA LEU A 150 -11.78 -9.20 3.93
C LEU A 150 -11.08 -9.71 2.68
N LYS A 151 -11.39 -9.10 1.54
CA LYS A 151 -10.67 -9.35 0.28
C LYS A 151 -9.21 -8.89 0.40
N LEU A 152 -8.32 -9.63 -0.24
CA LEU A 152 -6.88 -9.37 -0.24
C LEU A 152 -6.35 -9.27 -1.67
N ILE A 153 -5.68 -8.19 -1.98
CA ILE A 153 -4.76 -8.08 -3.13
C ILE A 153 -3.37 -8.42 -2.63
N ASP A 154 -2.89 -9.61 -2.96
CA ASP A 154 -1.59 -10.09 -2.48
C ASP A 154 -0.45 -9.59 -3.38
N VAL A 155 -0.10 -8.31 -3.24
CA VAL A 155 0.94 -7.66 -4.05
C VAL A 155 2.33 -8.23 -3.77
N ALA A 156 2.57 -8.80 -2.58
CA ALA A 156 3.82 -9.51 -2.30
C ALA A 156 4.06 -10.71 -3.22
N ASN A 157 3.00 -11.27 -3.83
CA ASN A 157 3.07 -12.33 -4.85
C ASN A 157 2.90 -11.78 -6.28
N CYS A 158 2.92 -10.46 -6.46
CA CYS A 158 2.83 -9.86 -7.79
C CYS A 158 4.08 -10.21 -8.61
N PRO A 159 3.94 -10.78 -9.80
CA PRO A 159 5.07 -11.24 -10.61
C PRO A 159 5.96 -10.12 -11.15
N TYR A 160 5.54 -8.88 -11.00
CA TYR A 160 6.30 -7.72 -11.46
C TYR A 160 7.32 -7.21 -10.42
N PHE A 161 7.18 -7.61 -9.14
CA PHE A 161 8.04 -7.12 -8.06
C PHE A 161 8.83 -8.27 -7.45
N THR A 162 9.97 -8.56 -8.07
CA THR A 162 10.89 -9.64 -7.67
C THR A 162 12.31 -9.10 -7.62
N ALA A 163 13.24 -9.85 -7.04
CA ALA A 163 14.65 -9.47 -6.99
C ALA A 163 15.25 -9.24 -8.39
N GLU A 164 14.78 -9.97 -9.41
CA GLU A 164 15.28 -9.85 -10.78
C GLU A 164 14.75 -8.61 -11.50
N SER A 165 13.71 -7.97 -10.96
CA SER A 165 13.06 -6.80 -11.57
C SER A 165 13.38 -5.48 -10.88
N GLU A 166 14.14 -5.49 -9.79
CA GLU A 166 14.44 -4.30 -8.98
C GLU A 166 15.00 -3.14 -9.80
N ASP A 167 15.95 -3.41 -10.71
CA ASP A 167 16.57 -2.40 -11.57
C ASP A 167 15.57 -1.65 -12.48
N ILE A 168 14.40 -2.21 -12.71
CA ILE A 168 13.35 -1.61 -13.53
C ILE A 168 12.23 -1.04 -12.65
N MET A 169 11.80 -1.81 -11.67
CA MET A 169 10.62 -1.48 -10.86
C MET A 169 10.95 -0.54 -9.69
N GLN A 170 12.14 -0.70 -9.06
CA GLN A 170 12.57 -0.01 -7.85
C GLN A 170 14.03 0.51 -7.94
N PRO A 171 14.41 1.18 -9.05
CA PRO A 171 15.81 1.40 -9.44
C PRO A 171 16.59 2.35 -8.52
N ASN A 172 15.92 3.19 -7.75
CA ASN A 172 16.58 4.27 -7.02
C ASN A 172 17.08 3.84 -5.65
N ASP A 173 16.30 3.06 -4.92
CA ASP A 173 16.62 2.73 -3.53
C ASP A 173 16.18 1.31 -3.11
N GLY A 174 15.65 0.51 -4.06
CA GLY A 174 15.24 -0.86 -3.85
C GLY A 174 13.92 -1.01 -3.08
N LEU A 175 13.16 0.09 -2.93
CA LEU A 175 11.86 0.10 -2.26
C LEU A 175 10.81 0.87 -3.04
N HIS A 176 11.12 2.13 -3.40
CA HIS A 176 10.20 3.00 -4.10
C HIS A 176 10.19 2.74 -5.61
N PHE A 177 9.00 2.87 -6.21
CA PHE A 177 8.81 2.48 -7.59
C PHE A 177 9.29 3.54 -8.59
N SER A 178 9.72 3.07 -9.76
CA SER A 178 9.75 3.86 -10.98
C SER A 178 8.32 4.12 -11.49
N GLU A 179 8.18 4.97 -12.51
CA GLU A 179 6.90 5.12 -13.24
C GLU A 179 6.38 3.76 -13.75
N THR A 180 7.29 2.94 -14.31
CA THR A 180 6.96 1.58 -14.77
C THR A 180 6.43 0.73 -13.61
N GLY A 181 7.07 0.76 -12.44
CA GLY A 181 6.63 0.04 -11.26
C GLY A 181 5.24 0.47 -10.80
N TYR A 182 4.97 1.78 -10.73
CA TYR A 182 3.65 2.31 -10.38
C TYR A 182 2.57 1.90 -11.37
N ARG A 183 2.86 1.92 -12.67
CA ARG A 183 1.94 1.47 -13.71
C ARG A 183 1.62 -0.02 -13.60
N ARG A 184 2.65 -0.86 -13.39
CA ARG A 184 2.48 -2.31 -13.20
C ARG A 184 1.67 -2.66 -11.95
N LEU A 185 1.88 -1.93 -10.86
CA LEU A 185 1.05 -2.09 -9.65
C LEU A 185 -0.42 -1.75 -9.93
N ALA A 186 -0.67 -0.65 -10.64
CA ALA A 186 -2.04 -0.26 -11.01
C ALA A 186 -2.71 -1.30 -11.94
N GLU A 187 -1.99 -1.84 -12.91
CA GLU A 187 -2.47 -2.91 -13.80
C GLU A 187 -2.85 -4.17 -13.00
N TYR A 188 -2.00 -4.57 -12.05
CA TYR A 188 -2.25 -5.73 -11.18
C TYR A 188 -3.50 -5.53 -10.33
N ILE A 189 -3.63 -4.36 -9.69
CA ILE A 189 -4.82 -4.00 -8.89
C ILE A 189 -6.07 -3.95 -9.79
N ALA A 190 -6.00 -3.34 -10.97
CA ALA A 190 -7.13 -3.25 -11.90
C ALA A 190 -7.60 -4.63 -12.37
N SER A 191 -6.65 -5.54 -12.66
CA SER A 191 -6.99 -6.92 -13.03
C SER A 191 -7.72 -7.61 -11.88
N TYR A 192 -7.19 -7.53 -10.66
CA TYR A 192 -7.85 -8.10 -9.49
C TYR A 192 -9.28 -7.57 -9.31
N LEU A 193 -9.49 -6.26 -9.45
CA LEU A 193 -10.82 -5.66 -9.28
C LEU A 193 -11.81 -6.17 -10.34
N LYS A 194 -11.38 -6.29 -11.59
CA LYS A 194 -12.18 -6.84 -12.71
C LYS A 194 -12.49 -8.32 -12.52
N ASP A 195 -11.47 -9.13 -12.22
CA ASP A 195 -11.59 -10.58 -12.11
C ASP A 195 -12.49 -10.98 -10.93
N ASN A 196 -12.64 -10.11 -9.94
CA ASN A 196 -13.54 -10.31 -8.80
C ASN A 196 -14.90 -9.59 -8.93
N GLY A 197 -15.22 -9.01 -10.11
CA GLY A 197 -16.49 -8.36 -10.38
C GLY A 197 -16.74 -7.12 -9.50
N LEU A 198 -15.70 -6.38 -9.15
CA LEU A 198 -15.77 -5.20 -8.29
C LEU A 198 -15.89 -3.89 -9.09
N ILE A 199 -15.47 -3.94 -10.34
CA ILE A 199 -15.57 -2.86 -11.33
C ILE A 199 -15.93 -3.43 -12.69
#